data_5b373eeb77a5febe5360b0364cc546f3
#
_entry.id   5b373eeb77a5febe5360b0364cc546f3
#
_cell.length_a   1.000
_cell.length_b   1.000
_cell.length_c   1.000
_cell.angle_alpha   90.00
_cell.angle_beta   90.00
_cell.angle_gamma   90.00
#
_symmetry.space_group_name_H-M   'P 1'
#
loop_
_entity.id
_entity.type
_entity.pdbx_description
1 polymer ?
#
loop_
_entity_poly.entity_id
_entity_poly.type
_entity_poly.pdbx_seq_one_letter_code
_entity_poly.pdbx_strand_id
1 'polypeptide(L)'
;MFYGSGAGKLPTASAVVADVVDEAKHLHRNIMTNWSSYALKLMDMDEVEGRFFVRVSDTTMDEVEKAFGDVQTIEPDDLPDEFGFITPVMKQAEYKEKISKLTGKVLAMIRVKD
;
A
#
# COMPACT_ATOMS: atom_id res chain seq x y z
N MET A 1 3.87 5.60 2.47
CA MET A 1 5.26 5.22 2.84
C MET A 1 5.76 6.23 3.85
N PHE A 2 6.36 5.79 4.95
CA PHE A 2 6.96 6.67 5.95
C PHE A 2 8.48 6.60 5.79
N TYR A 3 9.12 7.78 5.74
CA TYR A 3 10.56 7.89 5.70
C TYR A 3 11.03 8.69 6.91
N GLY A 4 11.98 8.17 7.65
CA GLY A 4 12.55 8.85 8.81
C GLY A 4 13.74 8.09 9.37
N SER A 5 14.51 8.74 10.23
CA SER A 5 15.54 8.07 11.01
C SER A 5 14.87 7.09 11.97
N GLY A 6 15.16 5.82 11.80
CA GLY A 6 14.62 4.75 12.66
C GLY A 6 15.20 4.77 14.06
N ALA A 7 15.24 3.61 14.72
CA ALA A 7 15.83 3.46 16.02
C ALA A 7 17.33 3.81 16.02
N GLY A 8 17.82 4.37 17.11
CA GLY A 8 19.23 4.71 17.29
C GLY A 8 19.42 5.72 18.41
N LYS A 9 20.66 5.83 18.92
CA LYS A 9 20.98 6.69 20.06
C LYS A 9 20.58 8.15 19.84
N LEU A 10 20.92 8.72 18.70
CA LEU A 10 20.66 10.15 18.40
C LEU A 10 19.18 10.42 18.08
N PRO A 11 18.48 9.66 17.21
CA PRO A 11 17.06 9.87 16.96
C PRO A 11 16.20 9.73 18.22
N THR A 12 16.50 8.72 19.06
CA THR A 12 15.79 8.51 20.32
C THR A 12 16.06 9.66 21.32
N ALA A 13 17.30 10.08 21.47
CA ALA A 13 17.65 11.19 22.36
C ALA A 13 16.97 12.51 21.92
N SER A 14 16.93 12.80 20.64
CA SER A 14 16.26 14.01 20.14
C SER A 14 14.76 14.00 20.37
N ALA A 15 14.10 12.85 20.23
CA ALA A 15 12.68 12.71 20.53
C ALA A 15 12.39 12.94 22.02
N VAL A 16 13.14 12.28 22.90
CA VAL A 16 12.98 12.47 24.36
C VAL A 16 13.21 13.91 24.79
N VAL A 17 14.25 14.57 24.25
CA VAL A 17 14.51 15.98 24.56
C VAL A 17 13.39 16.88 24.05
N ALA A 18 12.84 16.60 22.85
CA ALA A 18 11.71 17.36 22.32
C ALA A 18 10.48 17.25 23.25
N ASP A 19 10.15 16.06 23.73
CA ASP A 19 9.03 15.84 24.64
C ASP A 19 9.24 16.57 25.97
N VAL A 20 10.46 16.51 26.55
CA VAL A 20 10.79 17.22 27.79
C VAL A 20 10.67 18.75 27.62
N VAL A 21 11.16 19.28 26.49
CA VAL A 21 11.06 20.71 26.19
C VAL A 21 9.60 21.12 26.00
N ASP A 22 8.79 20.31 25.35
CA ASP A 22 7.37 20.60 25.14
C ASP A 22 6.62 20.62 26.50
N GLU A 23 6.86 19.63 27.32
CA GLU A 23 6.31 19.56 28.69
C GLU A 23 6.73 20.77 29.55
N ALA A 24 8.01 21.16 29.49
CA ALA A 24 8.51 22.33 30.21
C ALA A 24 7.86 23.63 29.77
N LYS A 25 7.56 23.81 28.48
CA LYS A 25 6.83 24.97 27.97
C LYS A 25 5.37 25.03 28.42
N HIS A 26 4.78 23.88 28.72
CA HIS A 26 3.38 23.75 29.08
C HIS A 26 3.19 23.43 30.60
N LEU A 27 4.21 23.65 31.40
CA LEU A 27 4.18 23.39 32.83
C LEU A 27 2.97 24.10 33.47
N HIS A 28 2.20 23.36 34.27
CA HIS A 28 0.97 23.84 34.93
C HIS A 28 -0.19 24.21 33.99
N ARG A 29 -0.10 23.82 32.71
CA ARG A 29 -1.19 23.98 31.75
C ARG A 29 -1.65 22.63 31.26
N ASN A 30 -2.96 22.39 31.30
CA ASN A 30 -3.54 21.22 30.66
C ASN A 30 -3.85 21.58 29.19
N ILE A 31 -3.11 20.95 28.29
CA ILE A 31 -3.38 21.07 26.85
C ILE A 31 -4.50 20.09 26.51
N MET A 32 -5.71 20.62 26.38
CA MET A 32 -6.86 19.80 25.98
C MET A 32 -6.81 19.52 24.49
N THR A 33 -6.76 18.24 24.14
CA THR A 33 -6.97 17.79 22.76
C THR A 33 -8.47 17.78 22.48
N ASN A 34 -8.91 18.71 21.65
CA ASN A 34 -10.31 18.76 21.23
C ASN A 34 -10.51 17.80 20.03
N TRP A 35 -11.20 16.71 20.29
CA TRP A 35 -11.65 15.81 19.24
C TRP A 35 -12.93 16.36 18.61
N SER A 36 -12.95 16.45 17.29
CA SER A 36 -14.18 16.80 16.57
C SER A 36 -15.22 15.69 16.74
N SER A 37 -16.46 16.09 17.02
CA SER A 37 -17.60 15.16 16.99
C SER A 37 -18.04 14.82 15.56
N TYR A 38 -17.45 15.48 14.56
CA TYR A 38 -17.76 15.22 13.17
C TYR A 38 -17.10 13.92 12.71
N ALA A 39 -17.91 12.91 12.39
CA ALA A 39 -17.45 11.67 11.84
C ALA A 39 -17.27 11.80 10.31
N LEU A 40 -16.07 11.56 9.82
CA LEU A 40 -15.81 11.47 8.38
C LEU A 40 -16.41 10.16 7.83
N LYS A 41 -17.06 10.27 6.69
CA LYS A 41 -17.50 9.07 5.96
C LYS A 41 -16.28 8.35 5.38
N LEU A 42 -16.07 7.11 5.78
CA LEU A 42 -15.04 6.27 5.19
C LEU A 42 -15.46 5.81 3.79
N MET A 43 -14.51 5.79 2.88
CA MET A 43 -14.66 5.18 1.57
C MET A 43 -14.48 3.67 1.70
N ASP A 44 -15.31 2.89 1.01
CA ASP A 44 -15.09 1.45 0.92
C ASP A 44 -13.79 1.17 0.17
N MET A 45 -13.03 0.19 0.66
CA MET A 45 -11.77 -0.21 0.02
C MET A 45 -11.96 -0.69 -1.41
N ASP A 46 -13.10 -1.26 -1.72
CA ASP A 46 -13.43 -1.76 -3.05
C ASP A 46 -13.67 -0.63 -4.08
N GLU A 47 -13.99 0.58 -3.60
CA GLU A 47 -14.15 1.78 -4.42
C GLU A 47 -12.83 2.54 -4.67
N VAL A 48 -11.75 2.19 -3.95
CA VAL A 48 -10.46 2.85 -4.12
C VAL A 48 -9.84 2.46 -5.45
N GLU A 49 -9.49 3.45 -6.25
CA GLU A 49 -8.77 3.27 -7.51
C GLU A 49 -7.26 3.23 -7.29
N GLY A 50 -6.57 2.46 -8.10
CA GLY A 50 -5.12 2.35 -8.09
C GLY A 50 -4.62 1.31 -9.06
N ARG A 51 -3.29 1.19 -9.13
CA ARG A 51 -2.60 0.14 -9.88
C ARG A 51 -2.17 -0.95 -8.92
N PHE A 52 -2.10 -2.17 -9.41
CA PHE A 52 -1.70 -3.32 -8.61
C PHE A 52 -0.54 -4.03 -9.29
N PHE A 53 0.56 -4.20 -8.56
CA PHE A 53 1.57 -5.20 -8.92
C PHE A 53 1.08 -6.56 -8.44
N VAL A 54 1.03 -7.51 -9.34
CA VAL A 54 0.55 -8.87 -9.07
C VAL A 54 1.60 -9.86 -9.52
N ARG A 55 1.98 -10.78 -8.64
CA ARG A 55 2.85 -11.90 -8.94
C ARG A 55 2.01 -13.17 -9.08
N VAL A 56 2.20 -13.89 -10.15
CA VAL A 56 1.41 -15.07 -10.51
C VAL A 56 2.28 -16.25 -10.91
N SER A 57 1.72 -17.46 -10.77
CA SER A 57 2.23 -18.71 -11.34
C SER A 57 1.12 -19.51 -11.99
N ASP A 58 1.47 -20.52 -12.77
CA ASP A 58 0.52 -21.44 -13.43
C ASP A 58 -0.51 -20.71 -14.32
N THR A 59 -0.13 -19.58 -14.93
CA THR A 59 -0.94 -18.81 -15.88
C THR A 59 -0.07 -18.30 -17.02
N THR A 60 -0.69 -17.81 -18.07
CA THR A 60 0.01 -17.26 -19.24
C THR A 60 -0.20 -15.77 -19.37
N MET A 61 0.73 -15.10 -20.08
CA MET A 61 0.61 -13.69 -20.38
C MET A 61 -0.67 -13.36 -21.15
N ASP A 62 -1.03 -14.21 -22.13
CA ASP A 62 -2.23 -14.06 -22.94
C ASP A 62 -3.50 -14.05 -22.08
N GLU A 63 -3.55 -14.90 -21.04
CA GLU A 63 -4.68 -14.92 -20.09
C GLU A 63 -4.75 -13.62 -19.26
N VAL A 64 -3.59 -13.11 -18.82
CA VAL A 64 -3.50 -11.87 -18.07
C VAL A 64 -3.92 -10.68 -18.94
N GLU A 65 -3.40 -10.57 -20.16
CA GLU A 65 -3.76 -9.51 -21.11
C GLU A 65 -5.24 -9.56 -21.48
N LYS A 66 -5.79 -10.75 -21.66
CA LYS A 66 -7.22 -10.92 -21.93
C LYS A 66 -8.10 -10.46 -20.76
N ALA A 67 -7.66 -10.66 -19.52
CA ALA A 67 -8.41 -10.27 -18.33
C ALA A 67 -8.23 -8.79 -17.97
N PHE A 68 -7.02 -8.27 -18.06
CA PHE A 68 -6.66 -6.94 -17.56
C PHE A 68 -6.44 -5.90 -18.66
N GLY A 69 -6.25 -6.32 -19.91
CA GLY A 69 -5.90 -5.45 -21.03
C GLY A 69 -4.39 -5.19 -21.08
N ASP A 70 -4.01 -3.98 -21.43
CA ASP A 70 -2.60 -3.57 -21.52
C ASP A 70 -1.96 -3.53 -20.13
N VAL A 71 -1.06 -4.46 -19.85
CA VAL A 71 -0.34 -4.61 -18.59
C VAL A 71 1.16 -4.44 -18.79
N GLN A 72 1.83 -3.89 -17.81
CA GLN A 72 3.30 -3.86 -17.79
C GLN A 72 3.80 -5.13 -17.11
N THR A 73 4.51 -5.98 -17.85
CA THR A 73 5.06 -7.23 -17.34
C THR A 73 6.46 -7.11 -16.78
N ILE A 74 6.76 -7.98 -15.83
CA ILE A 74 8.05 -8.09 -15.16
C ILE A 74 8.38 -9.58 -15.06
N GLU A 75 9.37 -10.02 -15.81
CA GLU A 75 9.85 -11.39 -15.81
C GLU A 75 11.20 -11.46 -15.09
N PRO A 76 11.28 -12.10 -13.93
CA PRO A 76 12.55 -12.31 -13.24
C PRO A 76 13.35 -13.45 -13.88
N ASP A 77 14.63 -13.24 -14.14
CA ASP A 77 15.51 -14.23 -14.78
C ASP A 77 15.65 -15.54 -13.98
N ASP A 78 15.51 -15.45 -12.66
CA ASP A 78 15.73 -16.57 -11.73
C ASP A 78 14.46 -17.39 -11.40
N LEU A 79 13.28 -17.01 -11.92
CA LEU A 79 12.00 -17.62 -11.61
C LEU A 79 11.18 -17.92 -12.87
N PRO A 80 11.53 -18.99 -13.62
CA PRO A 80 10.95 -19.26 -14.94
C PRO A 80 9.45 -19.61 -14.92
N ASP A 81 8.92 -20.07 -13.78
CA ASP A 81 7.52 -20.47 -13.62
C ASP A 81 6.62 -19.38 -13.06
N GLU A 82 7.17 -18.19 -12.87
CA GLU A 82 6.47 -17.06 -12.26
C GLU A 82 6.77 -15.77 -13.01
N PHE A 83 5.78 -14.91 -13.07
CA PHE A 83 5.98 -13.53 -13.52
C PHE A 83 5.14 -12.55 -12.74
N GLY A 84 5.51 -11.28 -12.85
CA GLY A 84 4.74 -10.17 -12.30
C GLY A 84 4.14 -9.31 -13.40
N PHE A 85 3.06 -8.63 -13.08
CA PHE A 85 2.52 -7.59 -13.94
C PHE A 85 1.94 -6.44 -13.11
N ILE A 86 1.90 -5.26 -13.74
CA ILE A 86 1.26 -4.08 -13.16
C ILE A 86 -0.01 -3.80 -13.96
N THR A 87 -1.13 -3.74 -13.27
CA THR A 87 -2.43 -3.47 -13.89
C THR A 87 -2.57 -2.01 -14.35
N PRO A 88 -3.45 -1.71 -15.29
CA PRO A 88 -3.98 -0.37 -15.46
C PRO A 88 -4.62 0.15 -14.16
N VAL A 89 -4.90 1.47 -14.10
CA VAL A 89 -5.67 2.06 -13.00
C VAL A 89 -7.08 1.48 -13.02
N MET A 90 -7.51 0.90 -11.90
CA MET A 90 -8.85 0.32 -11.73
C MET A 90 -9.29 0.31 -10.29
N LYS A 91 -10.58 0.13 -10.04
CA LYS A 91 -11.11 -0.08 -8.69
C LYS A 91 -10.68 -1.44 -8.13
N GLN A 92 -10.53 -1.53 -6.80
CA GLN A 92 -10.18 -2.81 -6.18
C GLN A 92 -11.26 -3.88 -6.41
N ALA A 93 -12.53 -3.51 -6.46
CA ALA A 93 -13.62 -4.44 -6.83
C ALA A 93 -13.39 -5.05 -8.22
N GLU A 94 -13.05 -4.23 -9.21
CA GLU A 94 -12.75 -4.67 -10.57
C GLU A 94 -11.52 -5.60 -10.61
N TYR A 95 -10.48 -5.26 -9.87
CA TYR A 95 -9.31 -6.13 -9.72
C TYR A 95 -9.69 -7.50 -9.18
N LYS A 96 -10.49 -7.57 -8.11
CA LYS A 96 -10.95 -8.83 -7.52
C LYS A 96 -11.75 -9.68 -8.52
N GLU A 97 -12.62 -9.05 -9.29
CA GLU A 97 -13.39 -9.75 -10.32
C GLU A 97 -12.50 -10.31 -11.43
N LYS A 98 -11.56 -9.50 -11.94
CA LYS A 98 -10.65 -9.91 -13.01
C LYS A 98 -9.69 -11.01 -12.56
N ILE A 99 -9.12 -10.89 -11.36
CA ILE A 99 -8.20 -11.90 -10.84
C ILE A 99 -8.88 -13.26 -10.61
N SER A 100 -10.16 -13.27 -10.26
CA SER A 100 -10.93 -14.52 -10.08
C SER A 100 -11.16 -15.28 -11.38
N LYS A 101 -10.95 -14.66 -12.53
CA LYS A 101 -11.07 -15.27 -13.87
C LYS A 101 -9.80 -15.93 -14.36
N LEU A 102 -8.65 -15.67 -13.70
CA LEU A 102 -7.40 -16.32 -14.03
C LEU A 102 -7.39 -17.75 -13.51
N THR A 103 -6.82 -18.66 -14.32
CA THR A 103 -6.69 -20.08 -13.95
C THR A 103 -5.52 -20.34 -13.01
N GLY A 104 -4.51 -19.47 -13.02
CA GLY A 104 -3.30 -19.60 -12.22
C GLY A 104 -3.45 -19.17 -10.76
N LYS A 105 -2.32 -19.17 -10.05
CA LYS A 105 -2.25 -18.76 -8.64
C LYS A 105 -1.72 -17.35 -8.51
N VAL A 106 -2.39 -16.55 -7.70
CA VAL A 106 -1.86 -15.27 -7.24
C VAL A 106 -0.98 -15.51 -6.03
N LEU A 107 0.30 -15.21 -6.18
CA LEU A 107 1.30 -15.41 -5.13
C LEU A 107 1.45 -14.17 -4.24
N ALA A 108 1.31 -12.98 -4.82
CA ALA A 108 1.36 -11.72 -4.10
C ALA A 108 0.62 -10.62 -4.85
N MET A 109 0.13 -9.63 -4.10
CA MET A 109 -0.43 -8.39 -4.64
C MET A 109 0.02 -7.21 -3.79
N ILE A 110 0.49 -6.16 -4.44
CA ILE A 110 0.92 -4.91 -3.80
C ILE A 110 0.28 -3.74 -4.54
N ARG A 111 -0.28 -2.78 -3.82
CA ARG A 111 -0.73 -1.54 -4.45
C ARG A 111 0.48 -0.70 -4.86
N VAL A 112 0.47 -0.25 -6.09
CA VAL A 112 1.50 0.65 -6.63
C VAL A 112 1.02 2.07 -6.43
N LYS A 113 1.88 2.90 -5.86
CA LYS A 113 1.65 4.34 -5.77
C LYS A 113 2.17 4.98 -7.06
N ASP A 114 1.36 5.80 -7.69
CA ASP A 114 1.75 6.69 -8.78
C ASP A 114 2.63 7.83 -8.27
#